data_b0a0c8b0152e75b08f5d21a20cc34ded
#
_entry.id   b0a0c8b0152e75b08f5d21a20cc34ded
#
_cell.length_a   1.000
_cell.length_b   1.000
_cell.length_c   1.000
_cell.angle_alpha   90.00
_cell.angle_beta   90.00
_cell.angle_gamma   90.00
#
_symmetry.space_group_name_H-M   'P 1'
#
loop_
_entity.id
_entity.type
_entity.pdbx_description
1 polymer ?
#
loop_
_entity_poly.entity_id
_entity_poly.type
_entity_poly.pdbx_seq_one_letter_code
_entity_poly.pdbx_strand_id
1 'polypeptide(L)'
;MKLRWKNCSALRKAESDADEIGLFRHLYETEGIMEEIPVYLFTGFMDSGKTTLIRQTLLRDHFGEGAKTLLIVCEDGDEEYEEDKLKEANIQLLMIEKEEDLTETLLKNINLQYLPDQVFIEYNGTWRMDTLLETKLPEGWIIVQSLATADAGTFDMYLDNMRAMILEQMFQADVVIFNRCTDDTQKGKFRRAVKAVNRPAQIVYEREDGTLDEREEELPFDLNQDVIEISDEDYAIWYMDAQENYKKYDGKKVSFLALVYNPDKMKKGVMVPGRFAMTCCIEDITFLGFKCRYPESKSIPHKSWIRITAEIRVEFAMEYKGKGPVLYPIHIENAKEPEDELVYFS
;
A
#
# COMPACT_ATOMS: atom_id res chain seq x y z
N MET A 1 -15.61 -19.83 5.72
CA MET A 1 -14.30 -20.17 6.35
C MET A 1 -13.74 -18.91 6.96
N LYS A 2 -13.40 -18.86 8.23
CA LYS A 2 -13.10 -17.64 8.97
C LYS A 2 -11.78 -17.06 8.48
N LEU A 3 -11.80 -15.96 7.71
CA LEU A 3 -10.71 -15.02 7.76
C LEU A 3 -10.48 -14.74 9.25
N ARG A 4 -9.44 -15.36 9.82
CA ARG A 4 -9.07 -15.04 11.18
C ARG A 4 -8.38 -13.70 11.12
N TRP A 5 -9.14 -12.63 11.20
CA TRP A 5 -8.70 -11.25 11.44
C TRP A 5 -7.72 -11.12 12.62
N LYS A 6 -7.43 -12.25 13.28
CA LYS A 6 -6.51 -12.35 14.42
C LYS A 6 -5.10 -11.84 14.19
N ASN A 7 -4.70 -11.56 12.95
CA ASN A 7 -3.37 -11.05 12.65
C ASN A 7 -3.34 -9.58 12.21
N CYS A 8 -4.47 -8.92 11.99
CA CYS A 8 -4.49 -7.50 11.75
C CYS A 8 -4.50 -6.76 13.10
N SER A 9 -3.37 -6.21 13.51
CA SER A 9 -3.22 -5.48 14.78
C SER A 9 -4.11 -4.24 14.86
N ALA A 10 -4.46 -3.66 13.73
CA ALA A 10 -5.36 -2.50 13.64
C ALA A 10 -6.82 -2.88 13.94
N LEU A 11 -7.31 -4.02 13.42
CA LEU A 11 -8.67 -4.49 13.73
C LEU A 11 -8.81 -5.00 15.17
N ARG A 12 -7.77 -5.62 15.74
CA ARG A 12 -7.77 -5.96 17.16
C ARG A 12 -7.84 -4.75 18.08
N LYS A 13 -7.27 -3.63 17.64
CA LYS A 13 -7.35 -2.38 18.36
C LYS A 13 -8.78 -1.82 18.26
N ALA A 14 -9.41 -1.89 17.09
CA ALA A 14 -10.80 -1.48 16.88
C ALA A 14 -11.82 -2.37 17.64
N GLU A 15 -11.60 -3.71 17.70
CA GLU A 15 -12.42 -4.61 18.53
C GLU A 15 -12.25 -4.34 20.04
N SER A 16 -11.02 -4.06 20.50
CA SER A 16 -10.74 -3.68 21.89
C SER A 16 -11.38 -2.33 22.24
N ASP A 17 -11.34 -1.38 21.30
CA ASP A 17 -11.89 -0.05 21.50
C ASP A 17 -13.43 -0.06 21.42
N ALA A 18 -14.07 -0.98 20.68
CA ALA A 18 -15.52 -1.13 20.62
C ALA A 18 -16.12 -1.64 21.96
N ASP A 19 -15.42 -2.56 22.63
CA ASP A 19 -15.82 -3.03 23.96
C ASP A 19 -15.61 -1.95 25.06
N GLU A 20 -14.60 -1.10 24.93
CA GLU A 20 -14.38 0.05 25.80
C GLU A 20 -15.36 1.21 25.51
N ILE A 21 -15.72 1.46 24.25
CA ILE A 21 -16.66 2.52 23.86
C ILE A 21 -18.03 2.33 24.53
N GLY A 22 -18.50 1.10 24.69
CA GLY A 22 -19.74 0.80 25.42
C GLY A 22 -19.72 1.24 26.89
N LEU A 23 -18.58 1.19 27.56
CA LEU A 23 -18.40 1.59 28.96
C LEU A 23 -18.13 3.11 29.07
N PHE A 24 -17.49 3.72 28.10
CA PHE A 24 -17.18 5.15 28.05
C PHE A 24 -18.39 6.01 27.67
N ARG A 25 -19.34 5.48 26.87
CA ARG A 25 -20.53 6.22 26.40
C ARG A 25 -21.31 6.86 27.56
N HIS A 26 -21.33 6.25 28.72
CA HIS A 26 -22.07 6.75 29.91
C HIS A 26 -21.31 7.83 30.71
N LEU A 27 -20.01 8.00 30.48
CA LEU A 27 -19.16 8.97 31.19
C LEU A 27 -18.95 10.28 30.43
N TYR A 28 -19.13 10.29 29.08
CA TYR A 28 -18.82 11.44 28.22
C TYR A 28 -20.01 12.34 27.86
N GLU A 29 -21.24 11.95 28.18
CA GLU A 29 -22.45 12.81 27.99
C GLU A 29 -22.40 14.14 28.78
N THR A 30 -21.42 14.32 29.64
CA THR A 30 -21.33 15.50 30.54
C THR A 30 -20.25 16.52 30.15
N GLU A 31 -19.35 16.25 29.17
CA GLU A 31 -18.23 17.15 28.89
C GLU A 31 -18.15 17.69 27.42
N GLY A 32 -19.16 17.48 26.58
CA GLY A 32 -19.19 18.09 25.23
C GLY A 32 -18.10 17.54 24.28
N ILE A 33 -17.58 16.34 24.52
CA ILE A 33 -16.65 15.65 23.62
C ILE A 33 -17.50 15.02 22.50
N MET A 34 -17.27 15.45 21.28
CA MET A 34 -17.95 14.86 20.12
C MET A 34 -17.53 13.41 19.93
N GLU A 35 -18.52 12.55 19.81
CA GLU A 35 -18.31 11.12 19.57
C GLU A 35 -17.71 10.92 18.18
N GLU A 36 -16.54 10.24 18.09
CA GLU A 36 -15.92 9.91 16.84
C GLU A 36 -16.67 8.75 16.17
N ILE A 37 -17.07 8.95 14.91
CA ILE A 37 -17.75 7.96 14.10
C ILE A 37 -16.74 7.33 13.16
N PRO A 38 -16.38 6.04 13.34
CA PRO A 38 -15.40 5.38 12.50
C PRO A 38 -15.94 5.18 11.09
N VAL A 39 -15.10 5.52 10.11
CA VAL A 39 -15.35 5.32 8.69
C VAL A 39 -14.39 4.25 8.16
N TYR A 40 -14.96 3.20 7.56
CA TYR A 40 -14.23 2.13 6.87
C TYR A 40 -14.38 2.34 5.36
N LEU A 41 -13.27 2.61 4.70
CA LEU A 41 -13.24 2.89 3.28
C LEU A 41 -12.80 1.66 2.48
N PHE A 42 -13.58 1.30 1.46
CA PHE A 42 -13.29 0.21 0.54
C PHE A 42 -13.10 0.75 -0.86
N THR A 43 -11.91 0.56 -1.40
CA THR A 43 -11.51 0.97 -2.74
C THR A 43 -11.11 -0.24 -3.58
N GLY A 44 -10.86 -0.04 -4.86
CA GLY A 44 -10.48 -1.08 -5.80
C GLY A 44 -11.31 -1.01 -7.06
N PHE A 45 -10.80 -1.59 -8.13
CA PHE A 45 -11.44 -1.53 -9.43
C PHE A 45 -12.78 -2.30 -9.45
N MET A 46 -13.54 -2.18 -10.56
CA MET A 46 -14.78 -2.96 -10.75
C MET A 46 -14.48 -4.45 -10.59
N ASP A 47 -15.42 -5.18 -10.03
CA ASP A 47 -15.36 -6.64 -9.79
C ASP A 47 -14.15 -7.12 -8.96
N SER A 48 -13.46 -6.20 -8.29
CA SER A 48 -12.32 -6.53 -7.43
C SER A 48 -12.71 -7.24 -6.11
N GLY A 49 -14.00 -7.38 -5.82
CA GLY A 49 -14.53 -8.07 -4.65
C GLY A 49 -14.82 -7.18 -3.43
N LYS A 50 -14.97 -5.85 -3.62
CA LYS A 50 -15.35 -4.90 -2.55
C LYS A 50 -16.64 -5.31 -1.86
N THR A 51 -17.72 -5.45 -2.63
CA THR A 51 -19.06 -5.85 -2.16
C THR A 51 -19.04 -7.15 -1.38
N THR A 52 -18.31 -8.15 -1.90
CA THR A 52 -18.16 -9.47 -1.26
C THR A 52 -17.46 -9.32 0.10
N LEU A 53 -16.38 -8.53 0.18
CA LEU A 53 -15.65 -8.29 1.42
C LEU A 53 -16.50 -7.57 2.46
N ILE A 54 -17.23 -6.52 2.06
CA ILE A 54 -18.14 -5.77 2.94
C ILE A 54 -19.25 -6.67 3.46
N ARG A 55 -19.90 -7.45 2.58
CA ARG A 55 -20.94 -8.41 2.98
C ARG A 55 -20.41 -9.44 3.99
N GLN A 56 -19.25 -10.00 3.74
CA GLN A 56 -18.63 -10.94 4.67
C GLN A 56 -18.38 -10.28 6.03
N THR A 57 -17.79 -9.09 6.04
CA THR A 57 -17.48 -8.35 7.25
C THR A 57 -18.74 -8.05 8.05
N LEU A 58 -19.76 -7.48 7.44
CA LEU A 58 -20.96 -7.00 8.14
C LEU A 58 -21.95 -8.12 8.49
N LEU A 59 -22.19 -9.05 7.54
CA LEU A 59 -23.30 -10.02 7.69
C LEU A 59 -22.83 -11.40 8.17
N ARG A 60 -21.59 -11.79 7.86
CA ARG A 60 -21.08 -13.11 8.21
C ARG A 60 -20.21 -13.10 9.44
N ASP A 61 -19.31 -12.13 9.54
CA ASP A 61 -18.37 -12.03 10.66
C ASP A 61 -18.93 -11.15 11.80
N HIS A 62 -20.13 -10.58 11.58
CA HIS A 62 -20.88 -9.76 12.55
C HIS A 62 -20.06 -8.60 13.13
N PHE A 63 -19.24 -7.98 12.29
CA PHE A 63 -18.44 -6.83 12.70
C PHE A 63 -19.34 -5.65 13.10
N GLY A 64 -19.14 -5.13 14.30
CA GLY A 64 -19.97 -4.04 14.84
C GLY A 64 -21.43 -4.46 15.07
N GLU A 65 -21.69 -5.73 15.43
CA GLU A 65 -23.04 -6.23 15.67
C GLU A 65 -23.79 -5.35 16.69
N GLY A 66 -24.98 -4.93 16.29
CA GLY A 66 -25.82 -4.02 17.09
C GLY A 66 -25.58 -2.53 16.87
N ALA A 67 -24.46 -2.14 16.24
CA ALA A 67 -24.22 -0.75 15.84
C ALA A 67 -25.15 -0.33 14.70
N LYS A 68 -25.57 0.93 14.71
CA LYS A 68 -26.32 1.53 13.60
C LYS A 68 -25.35 1.88 12.47
N THR A 69 -25.27 1.00 11.48
CA THR A 69 -24.31 1.12 10.38
C THR A 69 -24.90 1.83 9.18
N LEU A 70 -24.20 2.84 8.67
CA LEU A 70 -24.48 3.44 7.37
C LEU A 70 -23.55 2.83 6.31
N LEU A 71 -24.11 2.18 5.31
CA LEU A 71 -23.39 1.66 4.15
C LEU A 71 -23.64 2.55 2.95
N ILE A 72 -22.62 3.30 2.54
CA ILE A 72 -22.65 4.14 1.34
C ILE A 72 -22.01 3.36 0.20
N VAL A 73 -22.75 3.14 -0.87
CA VAL A 73 -22.30 2.42 -2.06
C VAL A 73 -22.28 3.37 -3.26
N CYS A 74 -21.10 3.51 -3.86
CA CYS A 74 -20.86 4.41 -4.99
C CYS A 74 -20.73 3.65 -6.32
N GLU A 75 -20.96 2.34 -6.33
CA GLU A 75 -20.80 1.50 -7.50
C GLU A 75 -22.00 0.55 -7.64
N ASP A 76 -22.56 0.47 -8.84
CA ASP A 76 -23.58 -0.53 -9.19
C ASP A 76 -22.84 -1.72 -9.82
N GLY A 77 -22.58 -2.75 -9.02
CA GLY A 77 -21.85 -3.96 -9.41
C GLY A 77 -22.78 -5.14 -9.65
N ASP A 78 -22.24 -6.25 -10.16
CA ASP A 78 -22.97 -7.50 -10.39
C ASP A 78 -23.44 -8.16 -9.08
N GLU A 79 -22.78 -7.86 -7.95
CA GLU A 79 -23.14 -8.37 -6.62
C GLU A 79 -24.06 -7.41 -5.89
N GLU A 80 -25.28 -7.85 -5.60
CA GLU A 80 -26.28 -7.04 -4.90
C GLU A 80 -26.25 -7.26 -3.37
N TYR A 81 -26.60 -6.20 -2.63
CA TYR A 81 -26.88 -6.27 -1.21
C TYR A 81 -28.33 -6.72 -0.96
N GLU A 82 -28.50 -7.76 -0.17
CA GLU A 82 -29.83 -8.25 0.22
C GLU A 82 -30.44 -7.31 1.28
N GLU A 83 -31.30 -6.39 0.86
CA GLU A 83 -31.87 -5.34 1.73
C GLU A 83 -32.49 -5.88 3.03
N ASP A 84 -33.17 -7.03 2.96
CA ASP A 84 -33.80 -7.60 4.16
C ASP A 84 -32.76 -8.01 5.21
N LYS A 85 -31.64 -8.60 4.78
CA LYS A 85 -30.54 -8.96 5.68
C LYS A 85 -29.84 -7.72 6.25
N LEU A 86 -29.69 -6.66 5.44
CA LEU A 86 -29.13 -5.39 5.92
C LEU A 86 -30.02 -4.79 7.01
N LYS A 87 -31.34 -4.76 6.78
CA LYS A 87 -32.29 -4.23 7.77
C LYS A 87 -32.28 -5.03 9.08
N GLU A 88 -32.22 -6.37 8.99
CA GLU A 88 -32.11 -7.25 10.17
C GLU A 88 -30.83 -6.98 10.96
N ALA A 89 -29.74 -6.63 10.28
CA ALA A 89 -28.44 -6.30 10.88
C ALA A 89 -28.29 -4.81 11.29
N ASN A 90 -29.37 -4.01 11.27
CA ASN A 90 -29.38 -2.57 11.58
C ASN A 90 -28.47 -1.74 10.66
N ILE A 91 -28.39 -2.13 9.37
CA ILE A 91 -27.58 -1.48 8.33
C ILE A 91 -28.48 -0.71 7.39
N GLN A 92 -28.23 0.58 7.24
CA GLN A 92 -28.91 1.46 6.28
C GLN A 92 -28.05 1.58 5.03
N LEU A 93 -28.58 1.13 3.89
CA LEU A 93 -27.94 1.28 2.58
C LEU A 93 -28.28 2.64 1.97
N LEU A 94 -27.27 3.29 1.38
CA LEU A 94 -27.41 4.49 0.56
C LEU A 94 -26.61 4.33 -0.72
N MET A 95 -27.24 4.52 -1.88
CA MET A 95 -26.54 4.55 -3.17
C MET A 95 -26.22 5.99 -3.58
N ILE A 96 -25.00 6.21 -4.07
CA ILE A 96 -24.56 7.46 -4.73
C ILE A 96 -24.14 7.08 -6.16
N GLU A 97 -24.99 7.37 -7.13
CA GLU A 97 -24.81 6.90 -8.52
C GLU A 97 -23.79 7.74 -9.31
N LYS A 98 -23.53 9.00 -8.91
CA LYS A 98 -22.67 9.91 -9.66
C LYS A 98 -21.60 10.51 -8.76
N GLU A 99 -20.39 10.62 -9.31
CA GLU A 99 -19.25 11.22 -8.61
C GLU A 99 -19.54 12.64 -8.12
N GLU A 100 -20.22 13.44 -8.94
CA GLU A 100 -20.60 14.84 -8.61
C GLU A 100 -21.60 14.97 -7.44
N ASP A 101 -22.31 13.90 -7.11
CA ASP A 101 -23.27 13.88 -5.99
C ASP A 101 -22.56 13.61 -4.64
N LEU A 102 -21.34 13.09 -4.64
CA LEU A 102 -20.53 12.90 -3.44
C LEU A 102 -20.02 14.25 -2.92
N THR A 103 -20.83 14.92 -2.12
CA THR A 103 -20.54 16.26 -1.63
C THR A 103 -20.58 16.35 -0.10
N GLU A 104 -19.84 17.33 0.46
CA GLU A 104 -19.91 17.65 1.90
C GLU A 104 -21.37 17.85 2.37
N THR A 105 -22.18 18.53 1.57
CA THR A 105 -23.59 18.82 1.91
C THR A 105 -24.41 17.54 1.99
N LEU A 106 -24.25 16.61 1.01
CA LEU A 106 -24.93 15.33 1.02
C LEU A 106 -24.55 14.52 2.26
N LEU A 107 -23.25 14.38 2.52
CA LEU A 107 -22.76 13.61 3.67
C LEU A 107 -23.23 14.18 5.01
N LYS A 108 -23.26 15.52 5.16
CA LYS A 108 -23.82 16.16 6.38
C LYS A 108 -25.32 15.89 6.54
N ASN A 109 -26.09 15.98 5.47
CA ASN A 109 -27.53 15.70 5.53
C ASN A 109 -27.80 14.23 5.90
N ILE A 110 -27.04 13.32 5.34
CA ILE A 110 -27.11 11.89 5.64
C ILE A 110 -26.76 11.63 7.11
N ASN A 111 -25.68 12.21 7.61
CA ASN A 111 -25.28 12.10 9.00
C ASN A 111 -26.39 12.56 9.95
N LEU A 112 -27.00 13.71 9.66
CA LEU A 112 -28.10 14.24 10.47
C LEU A 112 -29.37 13.38 10.41
N GLN A 113 -29.63 12.74 9.26
CA GLN A 113 -30.81 11.91 9.05
C GLN A 113 -30.68 10.54 9.72
N TYR A 114 -29.51 9.90 9.57
CA TYR A 114 -29.31 8.50 10.01
C TYR A 114 -28.64 8.38 11.37
N LEU A 115 -27.84 9.35 11.79
CA LEU A 115 -27.08 9.33 13.06
C LEU A 115 -26.39 7.96 13.25
N PRO A 116 -25.46 7.60 12.36
CA PRO A 116 -24.82 6.29 12.40
C PRO A 116 -23.81 6.19 13.56
N ASP A 117 -23.61 4.98 14.08
CA ASP A 117 -22.53 4.66 14.99
C ASP A 117 -21.23 4.32 14.25
N GLN A 118 -21.34 3.86 13.00
CA GLN A 118 -20.21 3.57 12.08
C GLN A 118 -20.63 3.71 10.63
N VAL A 119 -19.65 3.97 9.75
CA VAL A 119 -19.87 4.18 8.33
C VAL A 119 -18.96 3.27 7.50
N PHE A 120 -19.53 2.60 6.51
CA PHE A 120 -18.82 1.87 5.48
C PHE A 120 -19.02 2.58 4.15
N ILE A 121 -17.94 2.81 3.42
CA ILE A 121 -17.98 3.44 2.10
C ILE A 121 -17.40 2.46 1.09
N GLU A 122 -18.23 1.94 0.19
CA GLU A 122 -17.81 1.24 -1.02
C GLU A 122 -17.63 2.26 -2.13
N TYR A 123 -16.36 2.64 -2.36
CA TYR A 123 -16.04 3.68 -3.34
C TYR A 123 -16.01 3.11 -4.77
N ASN A 124 -16.44 3.91 -5.73
CA ASN A 124 -16.44 3.50 -7.14
C ASN A 124 -15.01 3.42 -7.67
N GLY A 125 -14.63 2.26 -8.21
CA GLY A 125 -13.28 2.00 -8.71
C GLY A 125 -12.87 2.78 -9.94
N THR A 126 -13.79 3.50 -10.60
CA THR A 126 -13.52 4.34 -11.77
C THR A 126 -13.51 5.84 -11.45
N TRP A 127 -13.95 6.23 -10.26
CA TRP A 127 -13.92 7.62 -9.83
C TRP A 127 -12.52 8.01 -9.34
N ARG A 128 -12.23 9.31 -9.42
CA ARG A 128 -10.95 9.84 -8.95
C ARG A 128 -10.87 9.78 -7.43
N MET A 129 -9.75 9.31 -6.92
CA MET A 129 -9.52 9.32 -5.47
C MET A 129 -9.48 10.74 -4.89
N ASP A 130 -9.03 11.72 -5.66
CA ASP A 130 -9.04 13.13 -5.27
C ASP A 130 -10.44 13.60 -4.86
N THR A 131 -11.48 13.18 -5.57
CA THR A 131 -12.88 13.55 -5.25
C THR A 131 -13.26 13.11 -3.84
N LEU A 132 -12.89 11.91 -3.45
CA LEU A 132 -13.13 11.42 -2.09
C LEU A 132 -12.28 12.15 -1.06
N LEU A 133 -10.98 12.32 -1.34
CA LEU A 133 -10.02 12.90 -0.40
C LEU A 133 -10.23 14.40 -0.15
N GLU A 134 -10.71 15.13 -1.17
CA GLU A 134 -11.04 16.56 -1.08
C GLU A 134 -12.43 16.78 -0.49
N THR A 135 -13.33 15.77 -0.54
CA THR A 135 -14.67 15.89 0.05
C THR A 135 -14.55 15.92 1.57
N LYS A 136 -14.97 17.04 2.15
CA LYS A 136 -14.94 17.20 3.59
C LYS A 136 -15.99 16.31 4.25
N LEU A 137 -15.51 15.40 5.09
CA LEU A 137 -16.38 14.53 5.87
C LEU A 137 -17.18 15.30 6.93
N PRO A 138 -18.36 14.81 7.34
CA PRO A 138 -19.11 15.35 8.48
C PRO A 138 -18.25 15.41 9.74
N GLU A 139 -18.56 16.34 10.60
CA GLU A 139 -17.89 16.48 11.89
C GLU A 139 -18.06 15.21 12.73
N GLY A 140 -16.97 14.70 13.29
CA GLY A 140 -16.92 13.43 14.02
C GLY A 140 -16.61 12.19 13.16
N TRP A 141 -16.74 12.26 11.83
CA TRP A 141 -16.36 11.13 10.97
C TRP A 141 -14.85 11.07 10.78
N ILE A 142 -14.26 9.90 11.10
CA ILE A 142 -12.81 9.67 10.98
C ILE A 142 -12.58 8.39 10.19
N ILE A 143 -11.81 8.46 9.11
CA ILE A 143 -11.37 7.26 8.39
C ILE A 143 -10.38 6.52 9.30
N VAL A 144 -10.82 5.40 9.86
CA VAL A 144 -10.02 4.57 10.75
C VAL A 144 -9.31 3.45 9.99
N GLN A 145 -9.84 3.06 8.84
CA GLN A 145 -9.24 2.04 7.99
C GLN A 145 -9.63 2.21 6.53
N SER A 146 -8.65 2.04 5.65
CA SER A 146 -8.83 1.99 4.21
C SER A 146 -8.35 0.65 3.66
N LEU A 147 -9.23 -0.07 2.95
CA LEU A 147 -8.97 -1.38 2.35
C LEU A 147 -9.12 -1.27 0.83
N ALA A 148 -8.10 -1.68 0.10
CA ALA A 148 -8.19 -1.83 -1.35
C ALA A 148 -8.27 -3.30 -1.73
N THR A 149 -9.18 -3.65 -2.64
CA THR A 149 -9.28 -5.01 -3.19
C THR A 149 -8.84 -5.05 -4.64
N ALA A 150 -8.23 -6.16 -5.05
CA ALA A 150 -7.85 -6.43 -6.42
C ALA A 150 -8.02 -7.92 -6.75
N ASP A 151 -8.58 -8.22 -7.90
CA ASP A 151 -8.62 -9.56 -8.44
C ASP A 151 -7.25 -9.94 -9.01
N ALA A 152 -6.61 -10.96 -8.44
CA ALA A 152 -5.29 -11.41 -8.86
C ALA A 152 -5.25 -11.93 -10.31
N GLY A 153 -6.38 -12.42 -10.82
CA GLY A 153 -6.50 -12.92 -12.20
C GLY A 153 -6.51 -11.83 -13.27
N THR A 154 -6.93 -10.59 -12.89
CA THR A 154 -7.04 -9.47 -13.83
C THR A 154 -6.05 -8.34 -13.56
N PHE A 155 -5.43 -8.32 -12.41
CA PHE A 155 -4.57 -7.22 -11.96
C PHE A 155 -3.41 -6.93 -12.92
N ASP A 156 -2.78 -7.97 -13.46
CA ASP A 156 -1.68 -7.84 -14.43
C ASP A 156 -2.13 -7.09 -15.68
N MET A 157 -3.29 -7.46 -16.23
CA MET A 157 -3.86 -6.80 -17.40
C MET A 157 -4.14 -5.30 -17.13
N TYR A 158 -4.62 -4.98 -15.92
CA TYR A 158 -4.85 -3.58 -15.52
C TYR A 158 -3.55 -2.81 -15.30
N LEU A 159 -2.53 -3.44 -14.74
CA LEU A 159 -1.20 -2.82 -14.62
C LEU A 159 -0.62 -2.45 -16.00
N ASP A 160 -0.80 -3.32 -17.00
CA ASP A 160 -0.23 -3.08 -18.33
C ASP A 160 -1.01 -2.01 -19.12
N ASN A 161 -2.33 -1.89 -18.91
CA ASN A 161 -3.18 -1.04 -19.73
C ASN A 161 -3.71 0.22 -19.02
N MET A 162 -3.86 0.19 -17.69
CA MET A 162 -4.53 1.23 -16.89
C MET A 162 -3.79 1.49 -15.58
N ARG A 163 -2.45 1.39 -15.59
CA ARG A 163 -1.59 1.41 -14.42
C ARG A 163 -1.91 2.52 -13.42
N ALA A 164 -2.01 3.76 -13.90
CA ALA A 164 -2.27 4.90 -13.03
C ALA A 164 -3.61 4.76 -12.28
N MET A 165 -4.67 4.37 -12.99
CA MET A 165 -5.99 4.20 -12.42
C MET A 165 -6.06 3.11 -11.36
N ILE A 166 -5.48 1.93 -11.63
CA ILE A 166 -5.53 0.81 -10.68
C ILE A 166 -4.69 1.09 -9.45
N LEU A 167 -3.54 1.74 -9.60
CA LEU A 167 -2.66 2.07 -8.47
C LEU A 167 -3.18 3.25 -7.65
N GLU A 168 -3.92 4.18 -8.25
CA GLU A 168 -4.61 5.27 -7.54
C GLU A 168 -5.55 4.74 -6.46
N GLN A 169 -6.27 3.66 -6.73
CA GLN A 169 -7.17 3.00 -5.77
C GLN A 169 -6.43 2.42 -4.54
N MET A 170 -5.12 2.20 -4.64
CA MET A 170 -4.30 1.60 -3.59
C MET A 170 -3.43 2.62 -2.84
N PHE A 171 -3.38 3.87 -3.32
CA PHE A 171 -2.43 4.88 -2.87
C PHE A 171 -2.50 5.18 -1.36
N GLN A 172 -3.69 5.17 -0.78
CA GLN A 172 -3.90 5.45 0.65
C GLN A 172 -4.48 4.25 1.43
N ALA A 173 -4.46 3.06 0.84
CA ALA A 173 -4.95 1.88 1.53
C ALA A 173 -4.01 1.45 2.66
N ASP A 174 -4.55 1.17 3.84
CA ASP A 174 -3.81 0.53 4.93
C ASP A 174 -3.53 -0.93 4.59
N VAL A 175 -4.50 -1.58 3.94
CA VAL A 175 -4.41 -2.98 3.52
C VAL A 175 -4.83 -3.12 2.06
N VAL A 176 -4.02 -3.79 1.27
CA VAL A 176 -4.35 -4.21 -0.10
C VAL A 176 -4.56 -5.72 -0.11
N ILE A 177 -5.74 -6.15 -0.54
CA ILE A 177 -6.14 -7.56 -0.59
C ILE A 177 -6.21 -8.00 -2.04
N PHE A 178 -5.28 -8.87 -2.43
CA PHE A 178 -5.36 -9.61 -3.69
C PHE A 178 -6.16 -10.88 -3.45
N ASN A 179 -7.35 -10.96 -4.00
CA ASN A 179 -8.20 -12.15 -3.90
C ASN A 179 -8.09 -13.05 -5.15
N ARG A 180 -8.73 -14.22 -5.11
CA ARG A 180 -8.73 -15.22 -6.19
C ARG A 180 -7.31 -15.62 -6.64
N CYS A 181 -6.34 -15.60 -5.71
CA CYS A 181 -4.97 -16.00 -5.99
C CYS A 181 -4.88 -17.49 -6.33
N THR A 182 -4.06 -17.80 -7.33
CA THR A 182 -3.69 -19.16 -7.74
C THR A 182 -2.21 -19.43 -7.51
N ASP A 183 -1.75 -20.64 -7.84
CA ASP A 183 -0.32 -20.96 -7.76
C ASP A 183 0.52 -20.17 -8.76
N ASP A 184 -0.08 -19.67 -9.84
CA ASP A 184 0.57 -18.85 -10.87
C ASP A 184 0.56 -17.35 -10.56
N THR A 185 -0.06 -16.93 -9.44
CA THR A 185 -0.13 -15.51 -9.06
C THR A 185 1.26 -14.95 -8.81
N GLN A 186 1.61 -13.89 -9.54
CA GLN A 186 2.92 -13.22 -9.48
C GLN A 186 2.98 -12.25 -8.28
N LYS A 187 2.95 -12.79 -7.08
CA LYS A 187 2.90 -12.02 -5.81
C LYS A 187 3.98 -10.94 -5.74
N GLY A 188 5.21 -11.26 -6.14
CA GLY A 188 6.32 -10.33 -6.14
C GLY A 188 6.07 -9.12 -7.06
N LYS A 189 5.56 -9.32 -8.29
CA LYS A 189 5.18 -8.24 -9.20
C LYS A 189 4.09 -7.35 -8.60
N PHE A 190 3.04 -7.96 -8.04
CA PHE A 190 1.92 -7.24 -7.44
C PHE A 190 2.36 -6.41 -6.23
N ARG A 191 3.15 -7.03 -5.35
CA ARG A 191 3.72 -6.34 -4.19
C ARG A 191 4.54 -5.12 -4.60
N ARG A 192 5.42 -5.28 -5.59
CA ARG A 192 6.24 -4.16 -6.09
C ARG A 192 5.39 -3.03 -6.62
N ALA A 193 4.37 -3.33 -7.42
CA ALA A 193 3.47 -2.32 -7.96
C ALA A 193 2.78 -1.51 -6.86
N VAL A 194 2.25 -2.19 -5.83
CA VAL A 194 1.63 -1.52 -4.67
C VAL A 194 2.65 -0.72 -3.87
N LYS A 195 3.79 -1.33 -3.52
CA LYS A 195 4.82 -0.69 -2.68
C LYS A 195 5.49 0.50 -3.34
N ALA A 196 5.49 0.55 -4.66
CA ALA A 196 5.96 1.68 -5.42
C ALA A 196 5.15 2.95 -5.13
N VAL A 197 3.84 2.84 -4.97
CA VAL A 197 2.92 3.98 -4.71
C VAL A 197 2.54 4.10 -3.24
N ASN A 198 2.52 2.98 -2.50
CA ASN A 198 2.09 2.93 -1.10
C ASN A 198 2.98 1.99 -0.27
N ARG A 199 4.12 2.49 0.19
CA ARG A 199 5.10 1.70 0.96
C ARG A 199 4.56 1.12 2.28
N PRO A 200 3.80 1.85 3.11
CA PRO A 200 3.30 1.34 4.37
C PRO A 200 2.19 0.29 4.24
N ALA A 201 1.49 0.19 3.10
CA ALA A 201 0.37 -0.73 2.92
C ALA A 201 0.72 -2.17 3.32
N GLN A 202 -0.13 -2.81 4.08
CA GLN A 202 -0.08 -4.27 4.26
C GLN A 202 -0.65 -4.93 3.01
N ILE A 203 -0.03 -6.02 2.56
CA ILE A 203 -0.50 -6.75 1.38
C ILE A 203 -0.89 -8.15 1.82
N VAL A 204 -2.10 -8.55 1.46
CA VAL A 204 -2.68 -9.85 1.76
C VAL A 204 -3.02 -10.55 0.45
N TYR A 205 -2.68 -11.82 0.34
CA TYR A 205 -3.04 -12.68 -0.77
C TYR A 205 -4.02 -13.73 -0.30
N GLU A 206 -5.19 -13.77 -0.92
CA GLU A 206 -6.28 -14.68 -0.58
C GLU A 206 -6.62 -15.56 -1.78
N ARG A 207 -6.73 -16.86 -1.55
CA ARG A 207 -7.14 -17.82 -2.57
C ARG A 207 -8.66 -17.78 -2.75
N GLU A 208 -9.16 -18.36 -3.83
CA GLU A 208 -10.59 -18.43 -4.14
C GLU A 208 -11.42 -19.09 -3.01
N ASP A 209 -10.83 -20.02 -2.26
CA ASP A 209 -11.48 -20.68 -1.12
C ASP A 209 -11.45 -19.84 0.16
N GLY A 210 -10.92 -18.62 0.12
CA GLY A 210 -10.78 -17.70 1.25
C GLY A 210 -9.62 -18.03 2.19
N THR A 211 -8.72 -18.93 1.82
CA THR A 211 -7.48 -19.18 2.58
C THR A 211 -6.40 -18.19 2.20
N LEU A 212 -5.53 -17.85 3.16
CA LEU A 212 -4.39 -17.01 2.87
C LEU A 212 -3.32 -17.78 2.09
N ASP A 213 -2.78 -17.13 1.07
CA ASP A 213 -1.63 -17.64 0.33
C ASP A 213 -0.33 -17.16 1.01
N GLU A 214 0.24 -18.00 1.87
CA GLU A 214 1.44 -17.72 2.65
C GLU A 214 2.76 -18.10 1.92
N ARG A 215 2.71 -18.46 0.62
CA ARG A 215 3.93 -18.76 -0.15
C ARG A 215 4.87 -17.55 -0.14
N GLU A 216 6.18 -17.84 0.00
CA GLU A 216 7.20 -16.79 -0.14
C GLU A 216 7.24 -16.25 -1.58
N GLU A 217 7.54 -14.97 -1.70
CA GLU A 217 7.73 -14.32 -3.00
C GLU A 217 9.09 -14.70 -3.58
N GLU A 218 9.12 -15.08 -4.86
CA GLU A 218 10.36 -15.35 -5.56
C GLU A 218 11.04 -14.04 -5.99
N LEU A 219 12.33 -13.95 -5.73
CA LEU A 219 13.17 -12.87 -6.25
C LEU A 219 13.73 -13.27 -7.62
N PRO A 220 13.88 -12.32 -8.57
CA PRO A 220 14.42 -12.63 -9.90
C PRO A 220 15.93 -12.91 -9.90
N PHE A 221 16.59 -12.84 -8.74
CA PHE A 221 18.00 -13.10 -8.55
C PHE A 221 18.21 -14.01 -7.34
N ASP A 222 19.28 -14.82 -7.38
CA ASP A 222 19.61 -15.76 -6.32
C ASP A 222 20.48 -15.10 -5.24
N LEU A 223 19.96 -15.03 -4.02
CA LEU A 223 20.67 -14.49 -2.86
C LEU A 223 21.85 -15.34 -2.39
N ASN A 224 22.00 -16.58 -2.87
CA ASN A 224 23.08 -17.49 -2.46
C ASN A 224 24.34 -17.37 -3.32
N GLN A 225 24.35 -16.54 -4.35
CA GLN A 225 25.53 -16.25 -5.15
C GLN A 225 26.58 -15.49 -4.34
N ASP A 226 27.85 -15.73 -4.64
CA ASP A 226 28.98 -14.99 -4.01
C ASP A 226 28.89 -13.49 -4.28
N VAL A 227 28.48 -13.10 -5.47
CA VAL A 227 28.12 -11.75 -5.89
C VAL A 227 26.77 -11.82 -6.58
N ILE A 228 25.79 -11.13 -6.05
CA ILE A 228 24.45 -11.04 -6.63
C ILE A 228 24.50 -10.02 -7.75
N GLU A 229 24.41 -10.46 -8.99
CA GLU A 229 24.32 -9.58 -10.14
C GLU A 229 22.90 -9.03 -10.26
N ILE A 230 22.78 -7.71 -10.21
CA ILE A 230 21.49 -7.00 -10.33
C ILE A 230 21.45 -6.36 -11.71
N SER A 231 20.54 -6.83 -12.55
CA SER A 231 20.26 -6.24 -13.86
C SER A 231 19.56 -4.89 -13.72
N ASP A 232 19.48 -4.12 -14.80
CA ASP A 232 18.73 -2.86 -14.79
C ASP A 232 17.23 -3.11 -14.55
N GLU A 233 16.70 -4.20 -15.08
CA GLU A 233 15.30 -4.64 -14.88
C GLU A 233 15.03 -5.03 -13.42
N ASP A 234 16.00 -5.64 -12.72
CA ASP A 234 15.87 -6.11 -11.35
C ASP A 234 16.22 -5.04 -10.32
N TYR A 235 16.79 -3.90 -10.73
CA TYR A 235 17.30 -2.90 -9.81
C TYR A 235 16.26 -2.37 -8.84
N ALA A 236 15.09 -2.00 -9.34
CA ALA A 236 14.01 -1.47 -8.50
C ALA A 236 13.48 -2.54 -7.53
N ILE A 237 13.41 -3.80 -7.98
CA ILE A 237 13.02 -4.96 -7.18
C ILE A 237 14.02 -5.17 -6.03
N TRP A 238 15.30 -5.25 -6.39
CA TRP A 238 16.37 -5.41 -5.40
C TRP A 238 16.38 -4.28 -4.38
N TYR A 239 16.26 -3.02 -4.85
CA TYR A 239 16.27 -1.86 -3.95
C TYR A 239 15.17 -1.93 -2.91
N MET A 240 13.94 -2.28 -3.32
CA MET A 240 12.80 -2.37 -2.41
C MET A 240 12.94 -3.54 -1.44
N ASP A 241 13.26 -4.74 -1.93
CA ASP A 241 13.43 -5.90 -1.06
C ASP A 241 14.59 -5.70 -0.09
N ALA A 242 15.71 -5.13 -0.54
CA ALA A 242 16.84 -4.82 0.32
C ALA A 242 16.50 -3.76 1.40
N GLN A 243 15.60 -2.83 1.12
CA GLN A 243 15.15 -1.84 2.10
C GLN A 243 14.19 -2.42 3.13
N GLU A 244 13.24 -3.24 2.70
CA GLU A 244 12.24 -3.85 3.57
C GLU A 244 12.81 -5.05 4.37
N ASN A 245 13.58 -5.89 3.70
CA ASN A 245 14.14 -7.14 4.22
C ASN A 245 15.65 -7.04 4.43
N TYR A 246 16.15 -5.88 4.82
CA TYR A 246 17.58 -5.57 4.91
C TYR A 246 18.44 -6.65 5.60
N LYS A 247 17.88 -7.38 6.55
CA LYS A 247 18.59 -8.46 7.27
C LYS A 247 19.02 -9.61 6.37
N LYS A 248 18.28 -9.88 5.27
CA LYS A 248 18.62 -10.92 4.30
C LYS A 248 19.91 -10.58 3.53
N TYR A 249 20.23 -9.30 3.44
CA TYR A 249 21.34 -8.78 2.64
C TYR A 249 22.60 -8.45 3.45
N ASP A 250 22.55 -8.56 4.78
CA ASP A 250 23.71 -8.26 5.63
C ASP A 250 24.88 -9.18 5.32
N GLY A 251 26.02 -8.62 4.95
CA GLY A 251 27.22 -9.34 4.49
C GLY A 251 27.18 -9.85 3.05
N LYS A 252 26.07 -9.67 2.31
CA LYS A 252 25.98 -10.03 0.89
C LYS A 252 26.74 -9.04 0.02
N LYS A 253 27.25 -9.53 -1.11
CA LYS A 253 27.89 -8.71 -2.14
C LYS A 253 26.93 -8.57 -3.31
N VAL A 254 26.81 -7.34 -3.83
CA VAL A 254 25.97 -7.01 -4.98
C VAL A 254 26.76 -6.29 -6.04
N SER A 255 26.41 -6.49 -7.30
CA SER A 255 27.02 -5.79 -8.45
C SER A 255 25.92 -5.20 -9.33
N PHE A 256 25.99 -3.90 -9.63
CA PHE A 256 24.98 -3.21 -10.41
C PHE A 256 25.52 -1.95 -11.12
N LEU A 257 24.80 -1.49 -12.12
CA LEU A 257 25.02 -0.23 -12.81
C LEU A 257 24.35 0.93 -12.07
N ALA A 258 25.08 2.00 -11.80
CA ALA A 258 24.58 3.12 -11.01
C ALA A 258 24.99 4.49 -11.54
N LEU A 259 24.07 5.45 -11.44
CA LEU A 259 24.35 6.87 -11.51
C LEU A 259 24.79 7.36 -10.12
N VAL A 260 25.87 8.12 -10.05
CA VAL A 260 26.41 8.56 -8.74
C VAL A 260 25.84 9.90 -8.32
N TYR A 261 25.14 9.92 -7.17
CA TYR A 261 24.78 11.16 -6.50
C TYR A 261 25.88 11.52 -5.48
N ASN A 262 26.73 12.50 -5.83
CA ASN A 262 27.88 12.95 -5.04
C ASN A 262 28.13 14.46 -5.22
N PRO A 263 27.16 15.34 -4.86
CA PRO A 263 27.35 16.78 -4.99
C PRO A 263 28.46 17.30 -4.05
N ASP A 264 29.05 18.45 -4.37
CA ASP A 264 30.17 19.03 -3.62
C ASP A 264 29.93 19.18 -2.13
N LYS A 265 28.69 19.52 -1.76
CA LYS A 265 28.25 19.68 -0.36
C LYS A 265 28.10 18.35 0.42
N MET A 266 28.18 17.21 -0.27
CA MET A 266 28.09 15.92 0.38
C MET A 266 29.32 15.65 1.24
N LYS A 267 29.12 15.02 2.39
CA LYS A 267 30.18 14.67 3.34
C LYS A 267 31.25 13.81 2.66
N LYS A 268 32.54 14.15 2.86
CA LYS A 268 33.65 13.34 2.36
C LYS A 268 33.56 11.91 2.89
N GLY A 269 33.83 10.93 2.03
CA GLY A 269 33.75 9.51 2.36
C GLY A 269 32.33 8.92 2.21
N VAL A 270 31.37 9.68 1.65
CA VAL A 270 30.00 9.23 1.38
C VAL A 270 29.61 9.61 -0.04
N MET A 271 28.91 8.71 -0.71
CA MET A 271 28.22 8.94 -1.97
C MET A 271 26.94 8.09 -1.98
N VAL A 272 26.09 8.31 -2.97
CA VAL A 272 24.88 7.49 -3.17
C VAL A 272 24.83 7.01 -4.63
N PRO A 273 25.32 5.80 -4.89
CA PRO A 273 25.09 5.15 -6.19
C PRO A 273 23.63 4.70 -6.27
N GLY A 274 22.98 4.96 -7.39
CA GLY A 274 21.56 4.67 -7.54
C GLY A 274 21.07 4.77 -8.99
N ARG A 275 19.77 4.63 -9.17
CA ARG A 275 19.08 4.78 -10.46
C ARG A 275 17.84 5.66 -10.28
N PHE A 276 17.43 6.33 -11.33
CA PHE A 276 16.10 6.93 -11.37
C PHE A 276 15.08 5.85 -11.69
N ALA A 277 13.98 5.83 -10.93
CA ALA A 277 12.88 4.90 -11.13
C ALA A 277 11.60 5.67 -11.41
N MET A 278 10.82 5.16 -12.35
CA MET A 278 9.46 5.63 -12.62
C MET A 278 8.47 4.62 -12.05
N THR A 279 7.49 5.12 -11.30
CA THR A 279 6.44 4.29 -10.66
C THR A 279 5.23 4.13 -11.56
N CYS A 280 4.52 5.22 -11.82
CA CYS A 280 3.29 5.18 -12.61
C CYS A 280 3.30 6.20 -13.77
N CYS A 281 3.98 7.35 -13.62
CA CYS A 281 4.05 8.38 -14.65
C CYS A 281 5.34 9.23 -14.53
N ILE A 282 5.56 10.11 -15.49
CA ILE A 282 6.77 10.96 -15.56
C ILE A 282 6.91 11.87 -14.33
N GLU A 283 5.80 12.25 -13.69
CA GLU A 283 5.82 13.12 -12.50
C GLU A 283 6.32 12.39 -11.26
N ASP A 284 6.32 11.05 -11.25
CA ASP A 284 6.72 10.20 -10.13
C ASP A 284 8.16 9.66 -10.22
N ILE A 285 9.00 10.29 -11.03
CA ILE A 285 10.39 9.87 -11.14
C ILE A 285 11.14 10.20 -9.84
N THR A 286 11.69 9.17 -9.20
CA THR A 286 12.46 9.29 -7.96
C THR A 286 13.81 8.62 -8.06
N PHE A 287 14.79 9.14 -7.31
CA PHE A 287 16.13 8.54 -7.27
C PHE A 287 16.21 7.50 -6.15
N LEU A 288 16.44 6.25 -6.55
CA LEU A 288 16.61 5.11 -5.66
C LEU A 288 18.10 4.82 -5.48
N GLY A 289 18.61 4.95 -4.27
CA GLY A 289 20.03 4.66 -4.00
C GLY A 289 20.30 4.45 -2.53
N PHE A 290 21.26 3.60 -2.21
CA PHE A 290 21.71 3.37 -0.86
C PHE A 290 22.92 4.22 -0.51
N LYS A 291 23.00 4.61 0.75
CA LYS A 291 24.20 5.23 1.29
C LYS A 291 25.41 4.34 1.06
N CYS A 292 26.48 4.92 0.51
CA CYS A 292 27.71 4.22 0.22
C CYS A 292 28.87 4.88 0.97
N ARG A 293 29.61 4.10 1.76
CA ARG A 293 30.80 4.55 2.46
C ARG A 293 32.03 4.23 1.62
N TYR A 294 32.62 5.26 1.03
CA TYR A 294 33.80 5.15 0.18
C TYR A 294 34.78 6.29 0.49
N PRO A 295 35.94 6.02 1.13
CA PRO A 295 36.90 7.07 1.51
C PRO A 295 37.29 8.00 0.37
N GLU A 296 37.40 7.44 -0.85
CA GLU A 296 37.79 8.15 -2.07
C GLU A 296 36.58 8.69 -2.85
N SER A 297 35.41 8.84 -2.21
CA SER A 297 34.18 9.26 -2.88
C SER A 297 34.33 10.53 -3.74
N LYS A 298 35.21 11.46 -3.33
CA LYS A 298 35.47 12.70 -4.11
C LYS A 298 36.22 12.50 -5.41
N SER A 299 36.80 11.31 -5.65
CA SER A 299 37.37 10.96 -6.95
C SER A 299 36.32 10.55 -7.98
N ILE A 300 35.11 10.24 -7.53
CA ILE A 300 33.99 9.84 -8.40
C ILE A 300 33.14 11.08 -8.69
N PRO A 301 33.05 11.51 -9.97
CA PRO A 301 32.28 12.71 -10.32
C PRO A 301 30.80 12.56 -10.03
N HIS A 302 30.17 13.65 -9.63
CA HIS A 302 28.72 13.72 -9.52
C HIS A 302 28.06 13.49 -10.90
N LYS A 303 27.01 12.66 -10.94
CA LYS A 303 26.30 12.27 -12.17
C LYS A 303 27.14 11.44 -13.16
N SER A 304 28.22 10.78 -12.70
CA SER A 304 28.90 9.78 -13.51
C SER A 304 28.24 8.41 -13.40
N TRP A 305 28.35 7.62 -14.46
CA TRP A 305 27.93 6.23 -14.48
C TRP A 305 29.08 5.31 -14.07
N ILE A 306 28.77 4.40 -13.14
CA ILE A 306 29.72 3.40 -12.65
C ILE A 306 29.06 2.03 -12.58
N ARG A 307 29.86 0.98 -12.76
CA ARG A 307 29.51 -0.36 -12.27
C ARG A 307 30.17 -0.53 -10.91
N ILE A 308 29.37 -0.86 -9.92
CA ILE A 308 29.83 -1.00 -8.54
C ILE A 308 29.58 -2.41 -8.04
N THR A 309 30.61 -3.04 -7.48
CA THR A 309 30.48 -4.25 -6.64
C THR A 309 30.72 -3.84 -5.20
N ALA A 310 29.75 -4.07 -4.32
CA ALA A 310 29.80 -3.64 -2.92
C ALA A 310 29.28 -4.71 -1.97
N GLU A 311 29.86 -4.77 -0.79
CA GLU A 311 29.30 -5.50 0.35
C GLU A 311 28.20 -4.64 1.00
N ILE A 312 27.06 -5.25 1.30
CA ILE A 312 25.99 -4.61 2.06
C ILE A 312 26.22 -4.89 3.53
N ARG A 313 26.18 -3.82 4.35
CA ARG A 313 26.19 -3.92 5.81
C ARG A 313 24.99 -3.19 6.39
N VAL A 314 24.35 -3.81 7.36
CA VAL A 314 23.18 -3.23 8.04
C VAL A 314 23.63 -2.30 9.13
N GLU A 315 23.43 -1.00 8.93
CA GLU A 315 23.81 0.04 9.88
C GLU A 315 22.62 0.94 10.24
N PHE A 316 22.73 1.62 11.39
CA PHE A 316 21.84 2.74 11.69
C PHE A 316 22.23 3.93 10.83
N ALA A 317 21.28 4.50 10.11
CA ALA A 317 21.47 5.71 9.33
C ALA A 317 20.30 6.67 9.55
N MET A 318 20.62 7.96 9.72
CA MET A 318 19.62 9.01 9.94
C MET A 318 18.65 9.11 8.75
N GLU A 319 19.16 8.87 7.57
CA GLU A 319 18.41 8.87 6.30
C GLU A 319 17.28 7.84 6.29
N TYR A 320 17.49 6.70 6.99
CA TYR A 320 16.47 5.62 7.10
C TYR A 320 15.62 5.76 8.37
N LYS A 321 15.95 6.73 9.26
CA LYS A 321 15.38 6.84 10.61
C LYS A 321 15.45 5.51 11.40
N GLY A 322 16.41 4.66 11.06
CA GLY A 322 16.55 3.32 11.61
C GLY A 322 17.73 2.56 11.02
N LYS A 323 17.67 1.22 11.08
CA LYS A 323 18.65 0.34 10.44
C LYS A 323 18.27 0.13 8.97
N GLY A 324 19.28 0.11 8.11
CA GLY A 324 19.11 -0.16 6.68
C GLY A 324 20.43 -0.51 5.99
N PRO A 325 20.38 -0.81 4.67
CA PRO A 325 21.55 -1.19 3.89
C PRO A 325 22.51 -0.02 3.71
N VAL A 326 23.79 -0.26 3.96
CA VAL A 326 24.88 0.65 3.64
C VAL A 326 25.89 -0.09 2.78
N LEU A 327 26.28 0.50 1.66
CA LEU A 327 27.18 -0.12 0.69
C LEU A 327 28.64 0.18 1.05
N TYR A 328 29.47 -0.84 0.98
CA TYR A 328 30.92 -0.78 1.11
C TYR A 328 31.55 -1.27 -0.18
N PRO A 329 32.04 -0.41 -1.07
CA PRO A 329 32.59 -0.80 -2.35
C PRO A 329 33.79 -1.72 -2.22
N ILE A 330 33.77 -2.78 -2.99
CA ILE A 330 34.89 -3.72 -3.20
C ILE A 330 35.59 -3.36 -4.51
N HIS A 331 34.78 -3.05 -5.54
CA HIS A 331 35.28 -2.67 -6.86
C HIS A 331 34.35 -1.60 -7.46
N ILE A 332 34.97 -0.62 -8.13
CA ILE A 332 34.25 0.43 -8.87
C ILE A 332 34.97 0.62 -10.20
N GLU A 333 34.24 0.60 -11.29
CA GLU A 333 34.73 0.93 -12.63
C GLU A 333 33.81 1.94 -13.31
N ASN A 334 34.38 2.75 -14.20
CA ASN A 334 33.59 3.67 -15.00
C ASN A 334 32.73 2.89 -15.98
N ALA A 335 31.48 3.25 -16.10
CA ALA A 335 30.55 2.65 -17.03
C ALA A 335 30.01 3.68 -18.03
N LYS A 336 29.47 3.18 -19.12
CA LYS A 336 28.69 3.99 -20.05
C LYS A 336 27.28 4.15 -19.52
N GLU A 337 26.67 5.25 -19.87
CA GLU A 337 25.24 5.47 -19.70
C GLU A 337 24.45 4.37 -20.42
N PRO A 338 23.44 3.79 -19.76
CA PRO A 338 22.56 2.79 -20.38
C PRO A 338 21.64 3.44 -21.43
N GLU A 339 21.07 2.63 -22.30
CA GLU A 339 20.10 3.11 -23.29
C GLU A 339 18.82 3.66 -22.62
N ASP A 340 18.39 3.03 -21.53
CA ASP A 340 17.33 3.52 -20.67
C ASP A 340 17.90 3.92 -19.31
N GLU A 341 17.85 5.23 -19.02
CA GLU A 341 18.31 5.74 -17.73
C GLU A 341 17.36 5.36 -16.57
N LEU A 342 16.10 5.10 -16.89
CA LEU A 342 15.07 4.76 -15.92
C LEU A 342 15.05 3.26 -15.65
N VAL A 343 14.70 2.91 -14.44
CA VAL A 343 14.32 1.55 -14.04
C VAL A 343 12.85 1.53 -13.65
N TYR A 344 12.22 0.38 -13.74
CA TYR A 344 10.80 0.22 -13.54
C TYR A 344 10.50 -0.83 -12.47
N PHE A 345 9.35 -0.71 -11.83
CA PHE A 345 8.85 -1.72 -10.88
C PHE A 345 7.96 -2.75 -11.60
N SER A 346 8.47 -3.34 -12.64
CA SER A 346 7.73 -4.29 -13.49
C SER A 346 7.97 -5.74 -13.05
#